data_a232b89bbba52fbe11d20b4deed09e72
#
_entry.id   a232b89bbba52fbe11d20b4deed09e72
#
_cell.length_a   1.000
_cell.length_b   1.000
_cell.length_c   1.000
_cell.angle_alpha   90.00
_cell.angle_beta   90.00
_cell.angle_gamma   90.00
#
_symmetry.space_group_name_H-M   'P 1'
#
loop_
_entity.id
_entity.type
_entity.pdbx_description
1 polymer ?
#
loop_
_entity_poly.entity_id
_entity_poly.type
_entity_poly.pdbx_seq_one_letter_code
_entity_poly.pdbx_strand_id
1 'polypeptide(L)'
;MRVNISYSLELEDVPEEVQRLLIECDKKIRAIHGDLVEVTDRDPLEIIKQLDIIRIKMAETDLQLNDCMQILIGYVQTLSRLPELNQGT
;
A
#
# COMPACT_ATOMS: atom_id res chain seq x y z
N MET A 1 5.53 -0.66 -10.76
CA MET A 1 5.03 -0.34 -10.15
C MET A 1 4.22 0.23 -10.57
N ARG A 2 3.82 0.32 -10.61
CA ARG A 2 3.00 0.63 -11.01
C ARG A 2 2.48 1.72 -10.76
N VAL A 3 2.75 2.19 -10.16
CA VAL A 3 2.25 3.19 -9.71
C VAL A 3 2.17 4.19 -10.53
N ASN A 4 2.85 4.29 -11.31
CA ASN A 4 2.76 5.27 -11.99
C ASN A 4 1.72 5.33 -12.59
N ILE A 5 0.96 4.88 -12.22
CA ILE A 5 -0.09 5.06 -12.57
C ILE A 5 -0.35 5.73 -13.67
N SER A 6 -1.04 5.26 -14.41
CA SER A 6 -1.32 5.77 -15.54
C SER A 6 -2.34 6.75 -15.57
N TYR A 7 -3.08 7.02 -14.65
CA TYR A 7 -4.09 8.04 -14.78
C TYR A 7 -3.58 9.26 -14.09
N SER A 8 -4.14 10.39 -14.39
CA SER A 8 -3.71 11.58 -13.78
C SER A 8 -4.54 11.87 -12.59
N LEU A 9 -3.95 12.40 -11.55
CA LEU A 9 -4.64 12.82 -10.39
C LEU A 9 -4.36 14.28 -10.22
N GLU A 10 -5.36 15.02 -9.83
CA GLU A 10 -5.14 16.40 -9.48
C GLU A 10 -4.31 16.42 -8.22
N LEU A 11 -3.41 17.36 -8.12
CA LEU A 11 -2.52 17.42 -6.99
C LEU A 11 -3.27 17.42 -5.65
N GLU A 12 -4.33 18.13 -5.57
CA GLU A 12 -5.07 18.23 -4.34
C GLU A 12 -5.82 16.96 -3.98
N ASP A 13 -5.96 16.03 -4.93
CA ASP A 13 -6.66 14.79 -4.66
C ASP A 13 -5.74 13.67 -4.24
N VAL A 14 -4.43 13.89 -4.28
CA VAL A 14 -3.47 12.85 -3.96
C VAL A 14 -3.62 12.32 -2.54
N PRO A 15 -3.74 13.16 -1.51
CA PRO A 15 -3.87 12.61 -0.16
C PRO A 15 -5.10 11.74 0.01
N GLU A 16 -6.20 12.11 -0.65
CA GLU A 16 -7.42 11.36 -0.53
C GLU A 16 -7.29 10.01 -1.24
N GLU A 17 -6.67 10.01 -2.38
CA GLU A 17 -6.46 8.78 -3.12
C GLU A 17 -5.53 7.84 -2.35
N VAL A 18 -4.48 8.37 -1.75
CA VAL A 18 -3.58 7.55 -0.94
C VAL A 18 -4.32 6.97 0.26
N GLN A 19 -5.20 7.74 0.87
CA GLN A 19 -5.94 7.24 1.98
C GLN A 19 -6.86 6.09 1.57
N ARG A 20 -7.45 6.18 0.40
CA ARG A 20 -8.28 5.10 -0.13
C ARG A 20 -7.44 3.84 -0.33
N LEU A 21 -6.22 3.99 -0.84
CA LEU A 21 -5.32 2.85 -1.04
C LEU A 21 -4.87 2.25 0.28
N LEU A 22 -4.66 3.08 1.29
CA LEU A 22 -4.28 2.59 2.60
C LEU A 22 -5.40 1.79 3.26
N ILE A 23 -6.64 2.19 3.03
CA ILE A 23 -7.78 1.44 3.53
C ILE A 23 -7.81 0.05 2.90
N GLU A 24 -7.48 -0.04 1.61
CA GLU A 24 -7.41 -1.32 0.95
C GLU A 24 -6.29 -2.19 1.53
N CYS A 25 -5.15 -1.58 1.85
CA CYS A 25 -4.06 -2.29 2.49
C CYS A 25 -4.47 -2.82 3.87
N ASP A 26 -5.21 -2.01 4.60
CA ASP A 26 -5.68 -2.42 5.92
C ASP A 26 -6.56 -3.66 5.80
N LYS A 27 -7.45 -3.70 4.81
CA LYS A 27 -8.30 -4.86 4.61
C LYS A 27 -7.47 -6.10 4.30
N LYS A 28 -6.41 -5.95 3.50
CA LYS A 28 -5.55 -7.07 3.16
C LYS A 28 -4.79 -7.57 4.37
N ILE A 29 -4.32 -6.67 5.22
CA ILE A 29 -3.61 -7.04 6.43
C ILE A 29 -4.54 -7.81 7.38
N ARG A 30 -5.79 -7.37 7.47
CA ARG A 30 -6.74 -8.07 8.33
C ARG A 30 -7.04 -9.46 7.79
N ALA A 31 -7.12 -9.62 6.48
CA ALA A 31 -7.34 -10.91 5.87
C ALA A 31 -6.14 -11.83 6.13
N ILE A 32 -4.92 -11.29 6.04
CA ILE A 32 -3.71 -12.04 6.32
C ILE A 32 -3.71 -12.50 7.77
N HIS A 33 -4.13 -11.63 8.68
CA HIS A 33 -4.21 -11.97 10.09
C HIS A 33 -5.16 -13.15 10.28
N GLY A 34 -6.30 -13.11 9.64
CA GLY A 34 -7.27 -14.21 9.73
C GLY A 34 -6.70 -15.51 9.20
N ASP A 35 -5.99 -15.45 8.07
CA ASP A 35 -5.36 -16.62 7.49
C ASP A 35 -4.33 -17.20 8.47
N LEU A 36 -3.57 -16.35 9.10
CA LEU A 36 -2.52 -16.78 10.01
C LEU A 36 -3.11 -17.49 11.24
N VAL A 37 -4.20 -16.96 11.74
CA VAL A 37 -4.84 -17.55 12.89
C VAL A 37 -5.35 -18.96 12.58
N GLU A 38 -5.78 -19.16 11.35
CA GLU A 38 -6.34 -20.44 10.95
C GLU A 38 -5.36 -21.54 10.67
N VAL A 39 -4.06 -21.24 10.63
CA VAL A 39 -3.12 -22.29 10.34
C VAL A 39 -2.76 -23.10 11.55
N THR A 40 -3.20 -22.73 12.70
CA THR A 40 -2.69 -23.30 13.94
C THR A 40 -3.00 -24.77 14.15
N ASP A 41 -4.05 -25.30 13.57
CA ASP A 41 -4.39 -26.68 13.76
C ASP A 41 -4.20 -27.56 12.57
N ARG A 42 -3.30 -27.24 11.68
CA ARG A 42 -3.14 -27.99 10.47
C ARG A 42 -1.94 -28.90 10.58
N ASP A 43 -1.93 -29.92 9.71
CA ASP A 43 -0.80 -30.76 9.68
C ASP A 43 0.40 -30.01 9.08
N PRO A 44 1.61 -30.42 9.36
CA PRO A 44 2.80 -29.63 8.98
C PRO A 44 2.93 -29.31 7.50
N LEU A 45 2.53 -30.24 6.62
CA LEU A 45 2.63 -29.94 5.21
C LEU A 45 1.63 -28.88 4.80
N GLU A 46 0.46 -28.89 5.40
CA GLU A 46 -0.53 -27.86 5.14
C GLU A 46 -0.07 -26.53 5.68
N ILE A 47 0.56 -26.53 6.82
CA ILE A 47 1.07 -25.29 7.42
C ILE A 47 2.10 -24.67 6.48
N ILE A 48 2.99 -25.50 5.91
CA ILE A 48 4.00 -25.00 5.01
C ILE A 48 3.35 -24.32 3.79
N LYS A 49 2.32 -24.94 3.24
CA LYS A 49 1.63 -24.38 2.08
C LYS A 49 0.94 -23.08 2.43
N GLN A 50 0.27 -23.06 3.58
CA GLN A 50 -0.44 -21.86 4.00
C GLN A 50 0.51 -20.72 4.31
N LEU A 51 1.64 -21.03 4.93
CA LEU A 51 2.62 -19.99 5.22
C LEU A 51 3.21 -19.40 3.94
N ASP A 52 3.38 -20.22 2.92
CA ASP A 52 3.89 -19.72 1.66
C ASP A 52 2.90 -18.73 1.05
N ILE A 53 1.61 -19.07 1.07
CA ILE A 53 0.57 -18.18 0.57
C ILE A 53 0.52 -16.89 1.38
N ILE A 54 0.63 -16.99 2.70
CA ILE A 54 0.59 -15.82 3.57
C ILE A 54 1.77 -14.91 3.26
N ARG A 55 2.96 -15.49 3.07
CA ARG A 55 4.14 -14.68 2.75
C ARG A 55 3.98 -13.94 1.44
N ILE A 56 3.39 -14.58 0.44
CA ILE A 56 3.15 -13.92 -0.84
C ILE A 56 2.18 -12.76 -0.66
N LYS A 57 1.12 -12.97 0.10
CA LYS A 57 0.15 -11.90 0.35
C LYS A 57 0.77 -10.75 1.09
N MET A 58 1.67 -11.03 2.03
CA MET A 58 2.35 -9.98 2.76
C MET A 58 3.26 -9.19 1.84
N ALA A 59 3.96 -9.88 0.93
CA ALA A 59 4.84 -9.21 0.00
C ALA A 59 4.05 -8.30 -0.94
N GLU A 60 2.88 -8.75 -1.39
CA GLU A 60 2.04 -7.93 -2.24
C GLU A 60 1.53 -6.70 -1.51
N THR A 61 1.17 -6.88 -0.24
CA THR A 61 0.70 -5.76 0.56
C THR A 61 1.83 -4.76 0.81
N ASP A 62 3.04 -5.27 1.03
CA ASP A 62 4.19 -4.40 1.22
C ASP A 62 4.47 -3.58 -0.04
N LEU A 63 4.33 -4.18 -1.21
CA LEU A 63 4.49 -3.44 -2.45
C LEU A 63 3.46 -2.33 -2.56
N GLN A 64 2.23 -2.59 -2.17
CA GLN A 64 1.21 -1.55 -2.19
C GLN A 64 1.52 -0.42 -1.23
N LEU A 65 2.02 -0.75 -0.05
CA LEU A 65 2.41 0.29 0.91
C LEU A 65 3.57 1.11 0.36
N ASN A 66 4.51 0.45 -0.29
CA ASN A 66 5.62 1.15 -0.90
C ASN A 66 5.14 2.08 -2.02
N ASP A 67 4.16 1.63 -2.81
CA ASP A 67 3.60 2.48 -3.86
C ASP A 67 2.96 3.73 -3.26
N CYS A 68 2.24 3.57 -2.15
CA CYS A 68 1.65 4.72 -1.47
C CYS A 68 2.74 5.69 -0.99
N MET A 69 3.83 5.13 -0.47
CA MET A 69 4.92 5.96 0.00
C MET A 69 5.56 6.73 -1.15
N GLN A 70 5.75 6.06 -2.29
CA GLN A 70 6.33 6.72 -3.46
C GLN A 70 5.42 7.82 -4.02
N ILE A 71 4.12 7.58 -4.01
CA ILE A 71 3.17 8.60 -4.43
C ILE A 71 3.28 9.81 -3.52
N LEU A 72 3.36 9.59 -2.22
CA LEU A 72 3.45 10.70 -1.28
C LEU A 72 4.77 11.43 -1.37
N ILE A 73 5.87 10.71 -1.62
CA ILE A 73 7.15 11.34 -1.80
C ILE A 73 7.09 12.27 -3.02
N GLY A 74 6.52 11.78 -4.11
CA GLY A 74 6.36 12.60 -5.30
C GLY A 74 5.48 13.82 -5.05
N TYR A 75 4.43 13.62 -4.26
CA TYR A 75 3.50 14.69 -3.92
C TYR A 75 4.22 15.79 -3.14
N VAL A 76 4.99 15.39 -2.13
CA VAL A 76 5.72 16.37 -1.32
C VAL A 76 6.76 17.09 -2.16
N GLN A 77 7.44 16.37 -3.03
CA GLN A 77 8.42 17.00 -3.91
C GLN A 77 7.77 17.99 -4.86
N THR A 78 6.61 17.66 -5.38
CA THR A 78 5.90 18.55 -6.27
C THR A 78 5.48 19.82 -5.55
N LEU A 79 4.97 19.67 -4.33
CA LEU A 79 4.59 20.86 -3.57
C LEU A 79 5.80 21.75 -3.31
N SER A 80 6.94 21.15 -3.06
CA SER A 80 8.13 21.93 -2.81
C SER A 80 8.61 22.69 -4.01
N ARG A 81 8.25 22.24 -5.20
CA ARG A 81 8.70 22.89 -6.41
C ARG A 81 7.77 23.93 -6.95
N LEU A 82 6.59 24.07 -6.36
CA LEU A 82 5.63 25.03 -6.86
C LEU A 82 5.90 26.39 -6.22
N PRO A 83 6.43 27.32 -6.97
CA PRO A 83 6.82 28.60 -6.38
C PRO A 83 5.66 29.35 -5.78
N GLU A 84 4.53 29.29 -6.43
CA GLU A 84 3.40 30.01 -5.93
C GLU A 84 3.01 29.53 -4.57
N LEU A 85 3.08 28.24 -4.34
CA LEU A 85 2.69 27.73 -3.06
C LEU A 85 3.73 28.06 -2.03
N ASN A 86 4.97 28.04 -2.39
CA ASN A 86 6.01 28.28 -1.46
C ASN A 86 6.27 29.71 -1.21
N GLN A 87 5.99 30.55 -2.14
CA GLN A 87 6.25 31.83 -1.96
C GLN A 87 5.18 32.55 -1.60
N GLY A 88 4.15 32.19 -1.81
CA GLY A 88 2.99 32.80 -1.40
C GLY A 88 3.16 33.05 -0.04
N THR A 89 4.01 32.51 0.45
CA THR A 89 4.16 32.75 1.80
C THR A 89 4.95 33.91 2.04
#